data_ea440b6a2ce1ffa5df552ac18996373d
#
_entry.id   ea440b6a2ce1ffa5df552ac18996373d
#
_cell.length_a   1.000
_cell.length_b   1.000
_cell.length_c   1.000
_cell.angle_alpha   90.00
_cell.angle_beta   90.00
_cell.angle_gamma   90.00
#
_symmetry.space_group_name_H-M   'P 1'
#
loop_
_entity.id
_entity.type
_entity.pdbx_description
1 polymer ?
#
loop_
_entity_poly.entity_id
_entity_poly.type
_entity_poly.pdbx_seq_one_letter_code
_entity_poly.pdbx_strand_id
1 'polypeptide(L)'
;MTRISRRRVLQALGLAAVGTPLSTFAQGRCMRTFGSPACNTDPIPPVFAPTGWRTVSLDHLTFDVADYQKEAAFYIALMGWKLRSDDGKQAVLDVGTWGSVIFRQVPAETFAAPAAAAGGGGRGRREPVQAVVKSFCFGIEPWNAREVDAQLRKRGLSPVADNDDKGFESFHVSDPDGFDLQIGNLNGLTRARKTPPTATLKEPLPFQATGWGTVWLDHFSFGVSNYKKSTSFYTNLLGWKETYDEGSQNECLIGDVGDIIIRGGNPLAPGAPARESRGIDHISFGIQPWDTDGVKAELEKRGLRAQIDTSTGDDIHVAAFKSYHTSTPNGYNLQISYVTHENRLALPNAVRPKPTAEK
;
A
#
# COMPACT_ATOMS: atom_id res chain seq x y z
N MET A 1 34.45 52.04 -26.83
CA MET A 1 34.18 50.67 -26.30
C MET A 1 33.51 50.84 -24.96
N THR A 2 32.16 50.81 -24.96
CA THR A 2 31.36 51.08 -23.78
C THR A 2 30.96 49.73 -23.13
N ARG A 3 31.40 49.52 -21.91
CA ARG A 3 31.07 48.30 -21.12
C ARG A 3 29.59 48.33 -20.74
N ILE A 4 28.83 47.37 -21.29
CA ILE A 4 27.45 47.13 -20.90
C ILE A 4 27.46 46.36 -19.56
N SER A 5 26.86 47.02 -18.55
CA SER A 5 26.77 46.48 -17.18
C SER A 5 25.83 45.28 -17.13
N ARG A 6 26.30 44.17 -16.54
CA ARG A 6 25.55 42.94 -16.31
C ARG A 6 24.30 43.07 -15.45
N ARG A 7 24.04 44.24 -14.90
CA ARG A 7 22.87 44.50 -14.03
C ARG A 7 21.56 44.81 -14.77
N ARG A 8 21.59 45.05 -16.09
CA ARG A 8 20.36 45.37 -16.87
C ARG A 8 19.76 44.15 -17.59
N VAL A 9 20.40 43.00 -17.58
CA VAL A 9 19.89 41.76 -18.22
C VAL A 9 19.02 40.94 -17.28
N LEU A 10 19.10 41.15 -15.96
CA LEU A 10 18.30 40.43 -14.96
C LEU A 10 16.95 41.06 -14.61
N GLN A 11 16.62 42.24 -15.17
CA GLN A 11 15.32 42.88 -14.92
C GLN A 11 14.29 42.69 -16.05
N ALA A 12 14.63 42.00 -17.13
CA ALA A 12 13.71 41.76 -18.25
C ALA A 12 13.18 40.34 -18.35
N LEU A 13 13.50 39.46 -17.37
CA LEU A 13 13.01 38.06 -17.31
C LEU A 13 12.07 37.80 -16.13
N GLY A 14 11.55 38.83 -15.52
CA GLY A 14 10.73 38.74 -14.31
C GLY A 14 9.27 39.03 -14.48
N LEU A 15 8.59 38.59 -15.55
CA LEU A 15 7.11 38.74 -15.64
C LEU A 15 6.58 37.88 -16.80
N ALA A 16 6.48 36.58 -16.61
CA ALA A 16 5.48 35.68 -17.22
C ALA A 16 5.61 34.25 -16.66
N ALA A 17 5.53 34.13 -15.35
CA ALA A 17 5.08 32.88 -14.76
C ALA A 17 3.70 33.12 -14.18
N VAL A 18 2.72 33.33 -15.06
CA VAL A 18 1.32 33.18 -14.67
C VAL A 18 1.13 31.70 -14.47
N GLY A 19 1.18 31.28 -13.19
CA GLY A 19 0.94 29.91 -12.81
C GLY A 19 -0.40 29.44 -13.35
N THR A 20 -0.34 28.48 -14.26
CA THR A 20 -1.51 27.63 -14.54
C THR A 20 -1.82 26.89 -13.24
N PRO A 21 -3.05 26.97 -12.74
CA PRO A 21 -3.39 26.33 -11.49
C PRO A 21 -3.16 24.82 -11.62
N LEU A 22 -2.39 24.24 -10.71
CA LEU A 22 -2.17 22.79 -10.56
C LEU A 22 -3.48 21.97 -10.56
N SER A 23 -4.61 22.65 -10.31
CA SER A 23 -5.96 22.06 -10.27
C SER A 23 -6.46 21.47 -11.60
N THR A 24 -6.00 21.98 -12.75
CA THR A 24 -6.48 21.48 -14.05
C THR A 24 -5.95 20.08 -14.40
N PHE A 25 -4.77 19.72 -13.92
CA PHE A 25 -4.18 18.39 -14.17
C PHE A 25 -4.82 17.31 -13.29
N ALA A 26 -5.10 17.64 -12.03
CA ALA A 26 -5.80 16.76 -11.12
C ALA A 26 -7.22 16.43 -11.63
N GLN A 27 -7.95 17.44 -12.15
CA GLN A 27 -9.28 17.26 -12.70
C GLN A 27 -9.32 16.26 -13.87
N GLY A 28 -8.37 16.38 -14.82
CA GLY A 28 -8.31 15.48 -15.98
C GLY A 28 -8.06 14.03 -15.58
N ARG A 29 -7.31 13.80 -14.53
CA ARG A 29 -6.97 12.48 -14.03
C ARG A 29 -8.11 11.83 -13.25
N CYS A 30 -8.75 12.57 -12.39
CA CYS A 30 -9.95 12.18 -11.67
C CYS A 30 -11.05 11.71 -12.63
N MET A 31 -11.27 12.44 -13.71
CA MET A 31 -12.22 12.07 -14.76
C MET A 31 -11.86 10.75 -15.46
N ARG A 32 -10.57 10.50 -15.71
CA ARG A 32 -10.11 9.22 -16.31
C ARG A 32 -10.31 8.03 -15.38
N THR A 33 -10.04 8.21 -14.10
CA THR A 33 -10.01 7.12 -13.12
C THR A 33 -11.40 6.72 -12.66
N PHE A 34 -12.34 7.68 -12.54
CA PHE A 34 -13.63 7.43 -11.89
C PHE A 34 -14.85 7.96 -12.63
N GLY A 35 -14.69 8.55 -13.82
CA GLY A 35 -15.79 9.17 -14.55
C GLY A 35 -16.47 10.33 -13.81
N SER A 36 -15.80 10.88 -12.80
CA SER A 36 -16.30 12.02 -12.04
C SER A 36 -16.15 13.31 -12.85
N PRO A 37 -17.19 14.12 -12.95
CA PRO A 37 -17.13 15.39 -13.69
C PRO A 37 -16.30 16.46 -12.97
N ALA A 38 -16.05 16.30 -11.68
CA ALA A 38 -15.30 17.26 -10.88
C ALA A 38 -14.44 16.55 -9.83
N CYS A 39 -13.14 16.85 -9.83
CA CYS A 39 -12.22 16.47 -8.80
C CYS A 39 -11.84 17.71 -8.00
N ASN A 40 -11.95 17.62 -6.71
CA ASN A 40 -11.63 18.70 -5.81
C ASN A 40 -10.55 18.25 -4.83
N THR A 41 -9.39 18.90 -4.91
CA THR A 41 -8.23 18.66 -4.02
C THR A 41 -8.22 19.58 -2.81
N ASP A 42 -9.24 20.45 -2.62
CA ASP A 42 -9.30 21.30 -1.44
C ASP A 42 -9.18 20.47 -0.16
N PRO A 43 -8.42 20.93 0.83
CA PRO A 43 -8.29 20.23 2.09
C PRO A 43 -9.62 20.24 2.86
N ILE A 44 -9.84 19.17 3.63
CA ILE A 44 -10.92 19.16 4.64
C ILE A 44 -10.34 19.53 6.00
N PRO A 45 -11.17 19.96 6.96
CA PRO A 45 -10.73 20.10 8.34
C PRO A 45 -10.17 18.76 8.85
N PRO A 46 -9.06 18.78 9.62
CA PRO A 46 -8.50 17.58 10.21
C PRO A 46 -9.53 16.83 11.07
N VAL A 47 -9.58 15.49 10.95
CA VAL A 47 -10.52 14.68 11.76
C VAL A 47 -10.20 14.78 13.25
N PHE A 48 -8.94 15.05 13.60
CA PHE A 48 -8.46 15.38 14.94
C PHE A 48 -7.06 16.00 14.86
N ALA A 49 -6.59 16.59 15.97
CA ALA A 49 -5.25 17.15 16.05
C ALA A 49 -4.17 16.04 15.95
N PRO A 50 -3.02 16.31 15.28
CA PRO A 50 -1.92 15.36 15.17
C PRO A 50 -1.46 14.82 16.54
N THR A 51 -1.01 13.56 16.53
CA THR A 51 -0.39 12.93 17.73
C THR A 51 1.04 13.39 17.93
N GLY A 52 1.72 13.72 16.83
CA GLY A 52 3.17 13.89 16.80
C GLY A 52 3.94 12.57 16.68
N TRP A 53 3.27 11.43 16.57
CA TRP A 53 3.93 10.14 16.32
C TRP A 53 4.49 10.05 14.91
N ARG A 54 5.46 9.17 14.78
CA ARG A 54 6.06 8.81 13.51
C ARG A 54 6.02 7.30 13.33
N THR A 55 5.50 6.83 12.20
CA THR A 55 5.62 5.41 11.81
C THR A 55 7.06 5.12 11.41
N VAL A 56 7.63 4.09 11.99
CA VAL A 56 9.06 3.72 11.80
C VAL A 56 9.25 2.27 11.35
N SER A 57 8.20 1.44 11.43
CA SER A 57 8.25 0.07 10.94
C SER A 57 6.88 -0.44 10.53
N LEU A 58 6.85 -1.37 9.59
CA LEU A 58 5.77 -2.33 9.46
C LEU A 58 6.11 -3.52 10.37
N ASP A 59 5.28 -3.77 11.39
CA ASP A 59 5.47 -4.96 12.22
C ASP A 59 4.92 -6.19 11.48
N HIS A 60 3.64 -6.16 11.14
CA HIS A 60 3.04 -7.23 10.35
C HIS A 60 1.77 -6.82 9.61
N LEU A 61 1.41 -7.65 8.63
CA LEU A 61 0.12 -7.68 7.96
C LEU A 61 -0.57 -8.98 8.32
N THR A 62 -1.88 -8.95 8.57
CA THR A 62 -2.68 -10.16 8.77
C THR A 62 -3.63 -10.35 7.60
N PHE A 63 -3.56 -11.52 6.99
CA PHE A 63 -4.52 -12.00 6.01
C PHE A 63 -5.40 -13.07 6.62
N ASP A 64 -6.70 -12.97 6.40
CA ASP A 64 -7.61 -14.10 6.48
C ASP A 64 -7.63 -14.78 5.12
N VAL A 65 -7.39 -16.08 5.07
CA VAL A 65 -7.32 -16.88 3.84
C VAL A 65 -8.01 -18.22 4.02
N ALA A 66 -8.55 -18.78 2.93
CA ALA A 66 -9.19 -20.09 2.98
C ALA A 66 -8.19 -21.24 3.11
N ASP A 67 -6.98 -21.09 2.60
CA ASP A 67 -5.90 -22.08 2.68
C ASP A 67 -4.57 -21.37 2.96
N TYR A 68 -4.23 -21.26 4.24
CA TYR A 68 -3.03 -20.53 4.65
C TYR A 68 -1.74 -21.25 4.26
N GLN A 69 -1.77 -22.58 4.18
CA GLN A 69 -0.56 -23.35 3.84
C GLN A 69 -0.16 -23.17 2.39
N LYS A 70 -1.13 -23.22 1.46
CA LYS A 70 -0.87 -22.93 0.05
C LYS A 70 -0.47 -21.49 -0.16
N GLU A 71 -1.11 -20.55 0.54
CA GLU A 71 -0.76 -19.13 0.47
C GLU A 71 0.69 -18.92 0.93
N ALA A 72 1.08 -19.46 2.08
CA ALA A 72 2.44 -19.37 2.60
C ALA A 72 3.46 -19.99 1.65
N ALA A 73 3.19 -21.23 1.14
CA ALA A 73 4.06 -21.92 0.19
C ALA A 73 4.29 -21.09 -1.08
N PHE A 74 3.24 -20.44 -1.57
CA PHE A 74 3.30 -19.57 -2.74
C PHE A 74 4.25 -18.38 -2.53
N TYR A 75 4.10 -17.65 -1.41
CA TYR A 75 4.95 -16.49 -1.14
C TYR A 75 6.40 -16.89 -0.83
N ILE A 76 6.63 -18.02 -0.20
CA ILE A 76 7.99 -18.57 -0.01
C ILE A 76 8.64 -18.84 -1.36
N ALA A 77 7.93 -19.51 -2.27
CA ALA A 77 8.45 -19.85 -3.58
C ALA A 77 8.62 -18.65 -4.52
N LEU A 78 7.66 -17.73 -4.51
CA LEU A 78 7.65 -16.58 -5.43
C LEU A 78 8.49 -15.42 -4.93
N MET A 79 8.35 -15.03 -3.64
CA MET A 79 8.88 -13.79 -3.10
C MET A 79 10.10 -14.00 -2.19
N GLY A 80 10.52 -15.26 -1.97
CA GLY A 80 11.66 -15.59 -1.13
C GLY A 80 11.46 -15.35 0.37
N TRP A 81 10.20 -15.22 0.83
CA TRP A 81 9.90 -15.02 2.26
C TRP A 81 10.28 -16.25 3.09
N LYS A 82 10.49 -16.05 4.38
CA LYS A 82 10.94 -17.12 5.28
C LYS A 82 9.89 -17.44 6.31
N LEU A 83 9.54 -18.72 6.44
CA LEU A 83 8.60 -19.17 7.46
C LEU A 83 9.20 -19.00 8.85
N ARG A 84 8.57 -18.18 9.68
CA ARG A 84 8.94 -17.96 11.09
C ARG A 84 8.29 -18.96 12.02
N SER A 85 6.99 -19.14 11.85
CA SER A 85 6.21 -20.10 12.65
C SER A 85 5.01 -20.61 11.88
N ASP A 86 4.56 -21.81 12.26
CA ASP A 86 3.32 -22.45 11.84
C ASP A 86 2.72 -23.15 13.06
N ASP A 87 1.54 -22.76 13.48
CA ASP A 87 0.84 -23.32 14.64
C ASP A 87 -0.31 -24.27 14.26
N GLY A 88 -0.46 -24.56 12.97
CA GLY A 88 -1.52 -25.39 12.42
C GLY A 88 -2.82 -24.65 12.11
N LYS A 89 -2.87 -23.34 12.37
CA LYS A 89 -4.01 -22.44 12.08
C LYS A 89 -3.59 -21.20 11.32
N GLN A 90 -2.33 -20.83 11.47
CA GLN A 90 -1.73 -19.70 10.77
C GLN A 90 -0.23 -19.90 10.55
N ALA A 91 0.29 -19.27 9.53
CA ALA A 91 1.71 -19.17 9.25
C ALA A 91 2.15 -17.71 9.35
N VAL A 92 3.30 -17.50 10.00
CA VAL A 92 3.97 -16.19 10.02
C VAL A 92 5.19 -16.25 9.12
N LEU A 93 5.27 -15.38 8.14
CA LEU A 93 6.39 -15.27 7.21
C LEU A 93 7.13 -13.96 7.43
N ASP A 94 8.45 -14.02 7.50
CA ASP A 94 9.28 -12.82 7.48
C ASP A 94 9.42 -12.29 6.05
N VAL A 95 9.17 -11.01 5.89
CA VAL A 95 9.36 -10.27 4.65
C VAL A 95 10.70 -9.52 4.74
N GLY A 96 11.75 -10.16 4.24
CA GLY A 96 13.10 -9.64 4.41
C GLY A 96 13.44 -9.43 5.89
N THR A 97 13.92 -8.23 6.23
CA THR A 97 14.31 -7.84 7.59
C THR A 97 13.41 -6.74 8.19
N TRP A 98 12.31 -6.40 7.54
CA TRP A 98 11.57 -5.18 7.84
C TRP A 98 10.09 -5.39 8.23
N GLY A 99 9.59 -6.61 8.20
CA GLY A 99 8.24 -6.91 8.64
C GLY A 99 7.88 -8.38 8.49
N SER A 100 6.65 -8.70 8.83
CA SER A 100 6.10 -10.05 8.70
C SER A 100 4.72 -10.03 8.05
N VAL A 101 4.31 -11.18 7.51
CA VAL A 101 2.94 -11.41 7.06
C VAL A 101 2.40 -12.64 7.79
N ILE A 102 1.18 -12.52 8.30
CA ILE A 102 0.47 -13.59 8.97
C ILE A 102 -0.65 -14.05 8.05
N PHE A 103 -0.63 -15.30 7.63
CA PHE A 103 -1.73 -15.95 6.91
C PHE A 103 -2.52 -16.79 7.90
N ARG A 104 -3.75 -16.38 8.19
CA ARG A 104 -4.63 -17.05 9.16
C ARG A 104 -5.73 -17.81 8.44
N GLN A 105 -5.90 -19.07 8.80
CA GLN A 105 -6.95 -19.94 8.27
C GLN A 105 -8.33 -19.45 8.74
N VAL A 106 -9.21 -19.21 7.78
CA VAL A 106 -10.64 -19.01 8.05
C VAL A 106 -11.46 -19.91 7.13
N PRO A 107 -12.70 -20.30 7.51
CA PRO A 107 -13.56 -21.08 6.64
C PRO A 107 -13.83 -20.40 5.31
N ALA A 108 -13.77 -21.13 4.20
CA ALA A 108 -13.97 -20.57 2.85
C ALA A 108 -15.32 -19.86 2.68
N GLU A 109 -16.34 -20.31 3.39
CA GLU A 109 -17.68 -19.70 3.44
C GLU A 109 -17.71 -18.29 4.06
N THR A 110 -16.63 -17.90 4.74
CA THR A 110 -16.48 -16.53 5.28
C THR A 110 -16.34 -15.49 4.16
N PHE A 111 -15.83 -15.93 3.01
CA PHE A 111 -15.66 -15.05 1.86
C PHE A 111 -16.96 -14.95 1.07
N ALA A 112 -17.41 -13.73 0.80
CA ALA A 112 -18.61 -13.51 0.00
C ALA A 112 -18.48 -14.20 -1.37
N ALA A 113 -19.54 -14.90 -1.79
CA ALA A 113 -19.63 -15.38 -3.15
C ALA A 113 -19.46 -14.19 -4.12
N PRO A 114 -18.73 -14.34 -5.24
CA PRO A 114 -18.60 -13.26 -6.20
C PRO A 114 -20.00 -12.82 -6.61
N ALA A 115 -20.29 -11.53 -6.43
CA ALA A 115 -21.55 -10.97 -6.89
C ALA A 115 -21.69 -11.35 -8.37
N ALA A 116 -22.77 -12.05 -8.71
CA ALA A 116 -23.05 -12.43 -10.08
C ALA A 116 -22.96 -11.15 -10.92
N ALA A 117 -22.02 -11.11 -11.85
CA ALA A 117 -21.79 -9.95 -12.69
C ALA A 117 -23.08 -9.64 -13.43
N ALA A 118 -23.80 -8.64 -12.95
CA ALA A 118 -24.97 -8.09 -13.65
C ALA A 118 -24.46 -7.48 -14.95
N GLY A 119 -24.63 -8.23 -16.05
CA GLY A 119 -24.63 -7.76 -17.42
C GLY A 119 -23.30 -7.17 -17.94
N GLY A 120 -22.52 -7.97 -18.66
CA GLY A 120 -21.43 -7.44 -19.48
C GLY A 120 -20.49 -8.53 -19.99
N GLY A 121 -20.59 -8.83 -21.26
CA GLY A 121 -19.91 -9.81 -22.09
C GLY A 121 -18.53 -10.33 -21.68
N GLY A 122 -18.41 -11.66 -21.68
CA GLY A 122 -17.23 -12.35 -22.22
C GLY A 122 -15.93 -12.22 -21.47
N ARG A 123 -15.90 -12.21 -20.12
CA ARG A 123 -14.67 -12.49 -19.37
C ARG A 123 -14.87 -13.75 -18.55
N GLY A 124 -13.95 -14.70 -18.69
CA GLY A 124 -13.98 -15.98 -18.02
C GLY A 124 -14.33 -15.83 -16.53
N ARG A 125 -14.99 -16.87 -15.99
CA ARG A 125 -15.39 -16.95 -14.58
C ARG A 125 -14.17 -16.67 -13.71
N ARG A 126 -14.15 -15.51 -13.03
CA ARG A 126 -13.09 -15.23 -12.06
C ARG A 126 -13.26 -16.19 -10.90
N GLU A 127 -12.20 -16.88 -10.53
CA GLU A 127 -12.18 -17.62 -9.28
C GLU A 127 -12.53 -16.68 -8.11
N PRO A 128 -13.30 -17.17 -7.13
CA PRO A 128 -13.65 -16.37 -5.98
C PRO A 128 -12.38 -15.98 -5.21
N VAL A 129 -12.31 -14.73 -4.78
CA VAL A 129 -11.22 -14.27 -3.90
C VAL A 129 -11.51 -14.79 -2.50
N GLN A 130 -10.61 -15.62 -1.99
CA GLN A 130 -10.67 -16.25 -0.68
C GLN A 130 -9.51 -15.81 0.20
N ALA A 131 -9.12 -14.55 0.05
CA ALA A 131 -8.09 -13.88 0.84
C ALA A 131 -8.48 -12.42 1.03
N VAL A 132 -8.29 -11.90 2.23
CA VAL A 132 -8.51 -10.48 2.56
C VAL A 132 -7.47 -10.02 3.57
N VAL A 133 -6.95 -8.81 3.39
CA VAL A 133 -6.14 -8.16 4.43
C VAL A 133 -7.08 -7.76 5.56
N LYS A 134 -6.86 -8.33 6.73
CA LYS A 134 -7.71 -8.11 7.90
C LYS A 134 -7.26 -6.94 8.73
N SER A 135 -5.95 -6.79 8.90
CA SER A 135 -5.33 -5.73 9.69
C SER A 135 -3.90 -5.46 9.21
N PHE A 136 -3.39 -4.32 9.60
CA PHE A 136 -1.95 -4.03 9.54
C PHE A 136 -1.48 -3.45 10.88
N CYS A 137 -0.25 -3.79 11.27
CA CYS A 137 0.39 -3.29 12.47
C CYS A 137 1.60 -2.45 12.12
N PHE A 138 1.62 -1.22 12.61
CA PHE A 138 2.75 -0.30 12.45
C PHE A 138 3.39 0.03 13.80
N GLY A 139 4.71 -0.04 13.84
CA GLY A 139 5.50 0.44 14.96
C GLY A 139 5.64 1.96 14.91
N ILE A 140 5.44 2.63 16.04
CA ILE A 140 5.52 4.08 16.16
C ILE A 140 6.60 4.53 17.15
N GLU A 141 7.07 5.75 16.95
CA GLU A 141 7.90 6.49 17.90
C GLU A 141 7.34 7.90 18.15
N PRO A 142 7.46 8.43 19.40
CA PRO A 142 7.91 7.73 20.60
C PRO A 142 6.85 6.74 21.11
N TRP A 143 7.28 5.66 21.81
CA TRP A 143 6.39 4.68 22.41
C TRP A 143 6.36 4.82 23.94
N ASN A 144 5.16 4.93 24.47
CA ASN A 144 4.81 4.74 25.88
C ASN A 144 3.36 4.24 25.90
N ALA A 145 3.11 3.01 26.33
CA ALA A 145 1.80 2.37 26.24
C ALA A 145 0.68 3.18 26.89
N ARG A 146 0.94 3.76 28.09
CA ARG A 146 -0.05 4.59 28.80
C ARG A 146 -0.37 5.87 28.01
N GLU A 147 0.65 6.53 27.50
CA GLU A 147 0.47 7.76 26.71
C GLU A 147 -0.23 7.46 25.39
N VAL A 148 0.12 6.36 24.72
CA VAL A 148 -0.54 5.93 23.48
C VAL A 148 -2.02 5.67 23.72
N ASP A 149 -2.39 4.89 24.74
CA ASP A 149 -3.80 4.67 25.11
C ASP A 149 -4.54 6.00 25.37
N ALA A 150 -3.95 6.89 26.16
CA ALA A 150 -4.54 8.20 26.47
C ALA A 150 -4.74 9.06 25.22
N GLN A 151 -3.76 9.10 24.30
CA GLN A 151 -3.84 9.87 23.06
C GLN A 151 -4.88 9.30 22.09
N LEU A 152 -5.03 7.97 22.03
CA LEU A 152 -6.08 7.33 21.22
C LEU A 152 -7.47 7.69 21.76
N ARG A 153 -7.70 7.54 23.08
CA ARG A 153 -8.99 7.88 23.71
C ARG A 153 -9.33 9.37 23.58
N LYS A 154 -8.35 10.24 23.73
CA LYS A 154 -8.52 11.69 23.54
C LYS A 154 -9.06 12.05 22.15
N ARG A 155 -8.78 11.22 21.14
CA ARG A 155 -9.26 11.36 19.74
C ARG A 155 -10.56 10.62 19.47
N GLY A 156 -11.21 10.09 20.51
CA GLY A 156 -12.47 9.36 20.37
C GLY A 156 -12.32 7.92 19.87
N LEU A 157 -11.09 7.39 19.85
CA LEU A 157 -10.84 6.00 19.49
C LEU A 157 -11.00 5.08 20.72
N SER A 158 -11.29 3.82 20.47
CA SER A 158 -11.48 2.80 21.50
C SER A 158 -10.33 1.76 21.42
N PRO A 159 -9.15 2.05 22.00
CA PRO A 159 -8.02 1.15 21.93
C PRO A 159 -8.30 -0.15 22.69
N VAL A 160 -7.96 -1.26 22.07
CA VAL A 160 -7.95 -2.61 22.65
C VAL A 160 -6.51 -3.09 22.68
N ALA A 161 -5.99 -3.34 23.87
CA ALA A 161 -4.61 -3.81 24.03
C ALA A 161 -4.45 -5.24 23.49
N ASP A 162 -3.36 -5.46 22.76
CA ASP A 162 -2.91 -6.77 22.31
C ASP A 162 -1.39 -6.86 22.56
N ASN A 163 -1.03 -7.46 23.67
CA ASN A 163 0.34 -7.56 24.14
C ASN A 163 0.76 -9.02 24.22
N ASP A 164 2.02 -9.29 23.95
CA ASP A 164 2.59 -10.60 24.19
C ASP A 164 3.43 -10.63 25.50
N ASP A 165 3.78 -11.84 25.92
CA ASP A 165 4.64 -12.07 27.09
C ASP A 165 6.14 -11.83 26.83
N LYS A 166 6.49 -11.38 25.62
CA LYS A 166 7.87 -11.17 25.14
C LYS A 166 8.21 -9.69 24.96
N GLY A 167 7.32 -8.81 25.42
CA GLY A 167 7.54 -7.38 25.42
C GLY A 167 7.00 -6.64 24.18
N PHE A 168 6.26 -7.31 23.32
CA PHE A 168 5.47 -6.63 22.30
C PHE A 168 4.23 -6.03 22.97
N GLU A 169 4.05 -4.72 22.80
CA GLU A 169 2.90 -3.97 23.27
C GLU A 169 2.24 -3.27 22.10
N SER A 170 0.93 -3.36 22.02
CA SER A 170 0.17 -2.74 20.95
C SER A 170 -1.27 -2.44 21.34
N PHE A 171 -1.93 -1.65 20.50
CA PHE A 171 -3.36 -1.36 20.57
C PHE A 171 -4.00 -1.50 19.19
N HIS A 172 -5.14 -2.17 19.14
CA HIS A 172 -6.04 -2.15 17.99
C HIS A 172 -7.00 -0.98 18.11
N VAL A 173 -7.23 -0.30 16.99
CA VAL A 173 -8.27 0.72 16.83
C VAL A 173 -8.91 0.56 15.44
N SER A 174 -10.17 1.00 15.32
CA SER A 174 -10.82 1.07 14.00
C SER A 174 -10.51 2.39 13.32
N ASP A 175 -10.23 2.33 12.03
CA ASP A 175 -10.16 3.51 11.17
C ASP A 175 -11.58 4.06 10.87
N PRO A 176 -11.73 5.15 10.09
CA PRO A 176 -13.04 5.73 9.78
C PRO A 176 -14.04 4.80 9.08
N ASP A 177 -13.56 3.75 8.44
CA ASP A 177 -14.37 2.73 7.76
C ASP A 177 -14.51 1.42 8.53
N GLY A 178 -13.94 1.35 9.75
CA GLY A 178 -13.96 0.15 10.59
C GLY A 178 -12.84 -0.84 10.27
N PHE A 179 -11.84 -0.45 9.46
CA PHE A 179 -10.67 -1.29 9.21
C PHE A 179 -9.79 -1.36 10.46
N ASP A 180 -9.26 -2.55 10.75
CA ASP A 180 -8.47 -2.82 11.95
C ASP A 180 -7.03 -2.32 11.77
N LEU A 181 -6.70 -1.25 12.48
CA LEU A 181 -5.36 -0.69 12.59
C LEU A 181 -4.76 -1.11 13.93
N GLN A 182 -3.64 -1.80 13.90
CA GLN A 182 -2.84 -2.08 15.08
C GLN A 182 -1.63 -1.14 15.14
N ILE A 183 -1.39 -0.57 16.31
CA ILE A 183 -0.28 0.36 16.57
C ILE A 183 0.56 -0.26 17.68
N GLY A 184 1.84 -0.51 17.41
CA GLY A 184 2.71 -1.22 18.33
C GLY A 184 4.04 -0.54 18.60
N ASN A 185 4.76 -1.10 19.58
CA ASN A 185 6.16 -0.79 19.79
C ASN A 185 7.04 -1.56 18.78
N LEU A 186 8.36 -1.36 18.83
CA LEU A 186 9.32 -1.99 17.90
C LEU A 186 9.80 -3.38 18.32
N ASN A 187 9.29 -3.94 19.41
CA ASN A 187 9.84 -5.16 19.98
C ASN A 187 9.58 -6.40 19.12
N GLY A 188 8.46 -6.48 18.42
CA GLY A 188 8.17 -7.56 17.48
C GLY A 188 9.21 -7.65 16.37
N LEU A 189 9.43 -6.56 15.66
CA LEU A 189 10.42 -6.47 14.59
C LEU A 189 11.85 -6.68 15.10
N THR A 190 12.19 -6.12 16.26
CA THR A 190 13.50 -6.29 16.87
C THR A 190 13.78 -7.75 17.19
N ARG A 191 12.81 -8.50 17.70
CA ARG A 191 12.94 -9.95 17.94
C ARG A 191 13.09 -10.71 16.63
N ALA A 192 12.27 -10.40 15.63
CA ALA A 192 12.32 -11.03 14.33
C ALA A 192 13.70 -10.89 13.68
N ARG A 193 14.33 -9.73 13.79
CA ARG A 193 15.69 -9.48 13.28
C ARG A 193 16.79 -10.25 14.04
N LYS A 194 16.59 -10.48 15.34
CA LYS A 194 17.60 -11.16 16.18
C LYS A 194 17.52 -12.68 16.16
N THR A 195 16.36 -13.24 15.85
CA THR A 195 16.11 -14.68 15.91
C THR A 195 15.82 -15.21 14.51
N PRO A 196 16.72 -15.96 13.90
CA PRO A 196 16.48 -16.56 12.58
C PRO A 196 15.22 -17.43 12.58
N PRO A 197 14.44 -17.45 11.49
CA PRO A 197 13.33 -18.37 11.35
C PRO A 197 13.83 -19.81 11.21
N THR A 198 13.22 -20.73 11.95
CA THR A 198 13.61 -22.17 11.98
C THR A 198 12.46 -23.09 11.60
N ALA A 199 11.26 -22.58 11.41
CA ALA A 199 10.11 -23.39 11.07
C ALA A 199 10.18 -23.94 9.63
N THR A 200 9.54 -25.09 9.42
CA THR A 200 9.41 -25.73 8.11
C THR A 200 7.94 -25.91 7.79
N LEU A 201 7.51 -25.42 6.63
CA LEU A 201 6.15 -25.60 6.15
C LEU A 201 5.92 -27.04 5.74
N LYS A 202 4.73 -27.59 6.04
CA LYS A 202 4.34 -28.95 5.63
C LYS A 202 3.90 -29.01 4.17
N GLU A 203 3.22 -27.96 3.71
CA GLU A 203 2.78 -27.84 2.32
C GLU A 203 3.99 -27.73 1.38
N PRO A 204 4.06 -28.53 0.32
CA PRO A 204 5.13 -28.42 -0.68
C PRO A 204 5.03 -27.11 -1.44
N LEU A 205 6.18 -26.60 -1.88
CA LEU A 205 6.20 -25.42 -2.74
C LEU A 205 5.48 -25.72 -4.07
N PRO A 206 4.60 -24.83 -4.54
CA PRO A 206 3.81 -25.08 -5.75
C PRO A 206 4.65 -25.10 -7.04
N PHE A 207 5.85 -24.52 -6.97
CA PHE A 207 6.82 -24.46 -8.07
C PHE A 207 8.23 -24.20 -7.53
N GLN A 208 9.21 -24.34 -8.41
CA GLN A 208 10.59 -23.99 -8.10
C GLN A 208 10.69 -22.48 -7.75
N ALA A 209 11.38 -22.17 -6.65
CA ALA A 209 11.58 -20.79 -6.20
C ALA A 209 12.21 -19.92 -7.32
N THR A 210 11.77 -18.66 -7.38
CA THR A 210 12.25 -17.68 -8.36
C THR A 210 13.68 -17.23 -8.07
N GLY A 211 14.09 -17.27 -6.80
CA GLY A 211 15.31 -16.62 -6.33
C GLY A 211 15.16 -15.12 -6.09
N TRP A 212 13.96 -14.56 -6.23
CA TRP A 212 13.71 -13.16 -5.90
C TRP A 212 13.75 -12.93 -4.39
N GLY A 213 14.14 -11.72 -4.02
CA GLY A 213 14.00 -11.20 -2.66
C GLY A 213 13.11 -9.97 -2.65
N THR A 214 12.15 -9.90 -1.72
CA THR A 214 11.39 -8.68 -1.48
C THR A 214 12.28 -7.66 -0.78
N VAL A 215 12.37 -6.45 -1.34
CA VAL A 215 13.27 -5.39 -0.85
C VAL A 215 12.56 -4.15 -0.37
N TRP A 216 11.28 -3.98 -0.74
CA TRP A 216 10.51 -2.80 -0.37
C TRP A 216 8.99 -3.09 -0.38
N LEU A 217 8.25 -2.43 0.53
CA LEU A 217 6.81 -2.28 0.40
C LEU A 217 6.54 -1.11 -0.53
N ASP A 218 6.24 -1.41 -1.79
CA ASP A 218 5.96 -0.36 -2.76
C ASP A 218 4.67 0.40 -2.39
N HIS A 219 3.53 -0.30 -2.33
CA HIS A 219 2.32 0.32 -1.81
C HIS A 219 1.23 -0.67 -1.40
N PHE A 220 0.35 -0.18 -0.51
CA PHE A 220 -1.01 -0.72 -0.35
C PHE A 220 -1.99 0.03 -1.23
N SER A 221 -2.90 -0.68 -1.88
CA SER A 221 -4.06 -0.09 -2.52
C SER A 221 -5.27 -0.23 -1.60
N PHE A 222 -5.67 0.87 -0.99
CA PHE A 222 -6.67 0.90 0.07
C PHE A 222 -7.96 1.59 -0.40
N GLY A 223 -9.03 0.81 -0.59
CA GLY A 223 -10.35 1.29 -0.97
C GLY A 223 -11.15 1.70 0.26
N VAL A 224 -11.48 2.99 0.38
CA VAL A 224 -12.18 3.61 1.50
C VAL A 224 -13.46 4.31 1.05
N SER A 225 -14.37 4.59 1.99
CA SER A 225 -15.61 5.31 1.69
C SER A 225 -15.35 6.79 1.38
N ASN A 226 -14.35 7.40 2.02
CA ASN A 226 -13.98 8.80 1.91
C ASN A 226 -12.47 8.97 2.02
N TYR A 227 -11.79 9.09 0.87
CA TYR A 227 -10.32 9.13 0.86
C TYR A 227 -9.74 10.33 1.62
N LYS A 228 -10.39 11.49 1.61
CA LYS A 228 -9.91 12.67 2.36
C LYS A 228 -9.99 12.47 3.87
N LYS A 229 -11.08 11.87 4.35
CA LYS A 229 -11.25 11.54 5.77
C LYS A 229 -10.22 10.51 6.23
N SER A 230 -10.03 9.45 5.46
CA SER A 230 -9.05 8.40 5.77
C SER A 230 -7.62 8.94 5.68
N THR A 231 -7.27 9.74 4.66
CA THR A 231 -5.97 10.42 4.59
C THR A 231 -5.74 11.27 5.83
N SER A 232 -6.70 12.13 6.20
CA SER A 232 -6.60 12.97 7.40
C SER A 232 -6.45 12.14 8.68
N PHE A 233 -7.12 11.00 8.77
CA PHE A 233 -6.99 10.08 9.91
C PHE A 233 -5.55 9.56 10.04
N TYR A 234 -5.00 8.96 8.99
CA TYR A 234 -3.69 8.32 9.03
C TYR A 234 -2.55 9.33 9.15
N THR A 235 -2.62 10.47 8.45
CA THR A 235 -1.59 11.52 8.55
C THR A 235 -1.53 12.13 9.95
N ASN A 236 -2.68 12.38 10.58
CA ASN A 236 -2.73 12.97 11.93
C ASN A 236 -2.47 11.94 13.04
N LEU A 237 -2.83 10.67 12.84
CA LEU A 237 -2.62 9.64 13.85
C LEU A 237 -1.19 9.09 13.81
N LEU A 238 -0.70 8.72 12.64
CA LEU A 238 0.54 7.95 12.44
C LEU A 238 1.70 8.76 11.85
N GLY A 239 1.46 10.06 11.58
CA GLY A 239 2.48 10.93 11.00
C GLY A 239 2.82 10.59 9.54
N TRP A 240 1.91 9.91 8.81
CA TRP A 240 2.14 9.66 7.38
C TRP A 240 2.15 10.97 6.61
N LYS A 241 2.86 10.99 5.51
CA LYS A 241 3.03 12.20 4.72
C LYS A 241 2.26 12.08 3.43
N GLU A 242 1.24 12.93 3.27
CA GLU A 242 0.58 13.12 1.99
C GLU A 242 1.58 13.60 0.94
N THR A 243 1.60 12.95 -0.21
CA THR A 243 2.55 13.24 -1.27
C THR A 243 1.87 13.67 -2.56
N TYR A 244 0.68 13.17 -2.84
CA TYR A 244 -0.03 13.49 -4.06
C TYR A 244 -1.53 13.25 -3.95
N ASP A 245 -2.34 14.31 -4.05
CA ASP A 245 -3.81 14.26 -4.10
C ASP A 245 -4.29 14.40 -5.55
N GLU A 246 -4.97 13.37 -6.04
CA GLU A 246 -5.56 13.34 -7.39
C GLU A 246 -7.00 13.81 -7.43
N GLY A 247 -7.57 14.19 -6.28
CA GLY A 247 -8.99 14.57 -6.16
C GLY A 247 -9.97 13.40 -6.07
N SER A 248 -9.47 12.16 -6.13
CA SER A 248 -10.25 10.92 -6.00
C SER A 248 -9.50 9.84 -5.23
N GLN A 249 -8.22 10.02 -5.06
CA GLN A 249 -7.30 9.21 -4.26
C GLN A 249 -6.14 10.08 -3.80
N ASN A 250 -5.44 9.61 -2.79
CA ASN A 250 -4.24 10.24 -2.26
C ASN A 250 -3.15 9.21 -2.06
N GLU A 251 -1.92 9.57 -2.40
CA GLU A 251 -0.75 8.80 -2.04
C GLU A 251 -0.11 9.36 -0.78
N CYS A 252 0.24 8.47 0.16
CA CYS A 252 0.89 8.82 1.41
C CYS A 252 2.13 7.97 1.64
N LEU A 253 3.24 8.61 2.02
CA LEU A 253 4.41 7.91 2.54
C LEU A 253 4.14 7.44 3.97
N ILE A 254 4.42 6.18 4.24
CA ILE A 254 4.38 5.55 5.56
C ILE A 254 5.78 5.64 6.18
N GLY A 255 6.22 6.84 6.54
CA GLY A 255 7.61 7.05 6.98
C GLY A 255 8.62 6.49 5.97
N ASP A 256 9.60 5.72 6.46
CA ASP A 256 10.58 5.00 5.62
C ASP A 256 10.16 3.54 5.33
N VAL A 257 8.89 3.19 5.57
CA VAL A 257 8.39 1.81 5.48
C VAL A 257 7.93 1.46 4.08
N GLY A 258 7.20 2.37 3.44
CA GLY A 258 6.57 2.16 2.15
C GLY A 258 5.57 3.25 1.80
N ASP A 259 4.61 2.90 0.95
CA ASP A 259 3.60 3.83 0.47
C ASP A 259 2.19 3.23 0.61
N ILE A 260 1.17 4.09 0.57
CA ILE A 260 -0.22 3.69 0.51
C ILE A 260 -0.99 4.61 -0.43
N ILE A 261 -1.81 4.01 -1.29
CA ILE A 261 -2.75 4.72 -2.15
C ILE A 261 -4.13 4.60 -1.51
N ILE A 262 -4.61 5.67 -0.90
CA ILE A 262 -5.94 5.76 -0.30
C ILE A 262 -6.91 6.26 -1.36
N ARG A 263 -7.82 5.40 -1.81
CA ARG A 263 -8.75 5.69 -2.91
C ARG A 263 -10.20 5.50 -2.50
N GLY A 264 -11.09 6.37 -2.97
CA GLY A 264 -12.50 6.27 -2.59
C GLY A 264 -13.34 7.45 -3.02
N GLY A 265 -14.47 7.62 -2.35
CA GLY A 265 -15.36 8.74 -2.59
C GLY A 265 -14.74 10.08 -2.20
N ASN A 266 -14.95 11.10 -3.03
CA ASN A 266 -14.58 12.47 -2.69
C ASN A 266 -15.83 13.23 -2.25
N PRO A 267 -15.97 13.59 -0.96
CA PRO A 267 -17.16 14.25 -0.44
C PRO A 267 -17.33 15.68 -0.98
N LEU A 268 -16.27 16.26 -1.53
CA LEU A 268 -16.28 17.61 -2.11
C LEU A 268 -16.62 17.60 -3.61
N ALA A 269 -16.68 16.42 -4.25
CA ALA A 269 -17.03 16.32 -5.65
C ALA A 269 -18.57 16.37 -5.81
N PRO A 270 -19.15 17.34 -6.54
CA PRO A 270 -20.59 17.45 -6.72
C PRO A 270 -21.17 16.16 -7.34
N GLY A 271 -22.22 15.64 -6.72
CA GLY A 271 -22.91 14.43 -7.22
C GLY A 271 -22.09 13.14 -7.10
N ALA A 272 -20.99 13.14 -6.36
CA ALA A 272 -20.23 11.91 -6.10
C ALA A 272 -21.11 10.88 -5.37
N PRO A 273 -21.20 9.63 -5.86
CA PRO A 273 -21.96 8.59 -5.17
C PRO A 273 -21.26 8.22 -3.85
N ALA A 274 -22.06 7.88 -2.85
CA ALA A 274 -21.52 7.23 -1.65
C ALA A 274 -20.79 5.94 -2.07
N ARG A 275 -19.64 5.68 -1.46
CA ARG A 275 -18.84 4.49 -1.68
C ARG A 275 -18.72 3.68 -0.40
N GLU A 276 -18.75 2.38 -0.57
CA GLU A 276 -18.42 1.45 0.51
C GLU A 276 -16.90 1.22 0.54
N SER A 277 -16.36 1.04 1.74
CA SER A 277 -14.98 0.59 1.91
C SER A 277 -14.81 -0.81 1.30
N ARG A 278 -13.67 -1.02 0.65
CA ARG A 278 -13.30 -2.31 0.06
C ARG A 278 -12.10 -2.94 0.75
N GLY A 279 -11.56 -2.26 1.77
CA GLY A 279 -10.31 -2.66 2.39
C GLY A 279 -9.12 -2.56 1.44
N ILE A 280 -8.11 -3.37 1.68
CA ILE A 280 -6.89 -3.40 0.85
C ILE A 280 -7.10 -4.42 -0.27
N ASP A 281 -7.24 -3.95 -1.51
CA ASP A 281 -7.57 -4.77 -2.68
C ASP A 281 -6.33 -5.39 -3.35
N HIS A 282 -5.17 -4.78 -3.19
CA HIS A 282 -3.88 -5.37 -3.56
C HIS A 282 -2.73 -4.75 -2.76
N ILE A 283 -1.61 -5.46 -2.78
CA ILE A 283 -0.35 -5.01 -2.21
C ILE A 283 0.72 -5.16 -3.27
N SER A 284 1.55 -4.14 -3.40
CA SER A 284 2.71 -4.13 -4.28
C SER A 284 4.00 -4.27 -3.47
N PHE A 285 4.86 -5.20 -3.89
CA PHE A 285 6.18 -5.37 -3.31
C PHE A 285 7.26 -5.20 -4.38
N GLY A 286 8.25 -4.41 -4.05
CA GLY A 286 9.47 -4.32 -4.83
C GLY A 286 10.35 -5.54 -4.66
N ILE A 287 10.90 -6.06 -5.77
CA ILE A 287 11.77 -7.23 -5.76
C ILE A 287 13.16 -6.93 -6.34
N GLN A 288 14.11 -7.77 -5.95
CA GLN A 288 15.43 -7.85 -6.59
C GLN A 288 15.82 -9.32 -6.82
N PRO A 289 16.56 -9.63 -7.92
CA PRO A 289 16.86 -8.72 -9.02
C PRO A 289 15.60 -8.39 -9.84
N TRP A 290 15.57 -7.22 -10.47
CA TRP A 290 14.52 -6.84 -11.42
C TRP A 290 15.06 -6.88 -12.85
N ASP A 291 14.37 -7.61 -13.69
CA ASP A 291 14.47 -7.58 -15.14
C ASP A 291 13.06 -7.63 -15.69
N THR A 292 12.66 -6.62 -16.45
CA THR A 292 11.27 -6.45 -16.90
C THR A 292 10.75 -7.68 -17.66
N ASP A 293 11.50 -8.16 -18.64
CA ASP A 293 11.09 -9.34 -19.42
C ASP A 293 11.30 -10.63 -18.66
N GLY A 294 12.36 -10.72 -17.85
CA GLY A 294 12.65 -11.86 -17.00
C GLY A 294 11.58 -12.09 -15.94
N VAL A 295 11.07 -11.04 -15.29
CA VAL A 295 9.97 -11.17 -14.32
C VAL A 295 8.71 -11.69 -14.99
N LYS A 296 8.35 -11.18 -16.16
CA LYS A 296 7.23 -11.69 -16.94
C LYS A 296 7.40 -13.16 -17.28
N ALA A 297 8.56 -13.53 -17.84
CA ALA A 297 8.86 -14.91 -18.22
C ALA A 297 8.83 -15.87 -17.03
N GLU A 298 9.35 -15.47 -15.86
CA GLU A 298 9.33 -16.28 -14.66
C GLU A 298 7.91 -16.48 -14.08
N LEU A 299 7.02 -15.48 -14.20
CA LEU A 299 5.61 -15.61 -13.85
C LEU A 299 4.90 -16.59 -14.80
N GLU A 300 5.02 -16.36 -16.12
CA GLU A 300 4.37 -17.18 -17.14
C GLU A 300 4.85 -18.64 -17.13
N LYS A 301 6.14 -18.90 -16.90
CA LYS A 301 6.73 -20.22 -16.73
C LYS A 301 6.08 -21.03 -15.59
N ARG A 302 5.55 -20.34 -14.57
CA ARG A 302 4.86 -20.94 -13.42
C ARG A 302 3.34 -21.01 -13.60
N GLY A 303 2.84 -20.66 -14.80
CA GLY A 303 1.41 -20.59 -15.08
C GLY A 303 0.71 -19.39 -14.40
N LEU A 304 1.48 -18.42 -13.94
CA LEU A 304 0.95 -17.23 -13.29
C LEU A 304 0.67 -16.12 -14.32
N ARG A 305 -0.36 -15.34 -14.06
CA ARG A 305 -0.65 -14.17 -14.88
C ARG A 305 0.43 -13.10 -14.67
N ALA A 306 0.87 -12.47 -15.75
CA ALA A 306 1.76 -11.31 -15.73
C ALA A 306 1.04 -10.12 -16.38
N GLN A 307 0.10 -9.51 -15.64
CA GLN A 307 -0.62 -8.34 -16.14
C GLN A 307 0.19 -7.08 -15.87
N ILE A 308 0.61 -6.41 -16.92
CA ILE A 308 1.36 -5.15 -16.85
C ILE A 308 0.53 -4.06 -16.15
N ASP A 309 1.18 -3.33 -15.25
CA ASP A 309 0.71 -2.06 -14.73
C ASP A 309 1.88 -1.06 -14.68
N THR A 310 1.71 0.05 -15.38
CA THR A 310 2.67 1.16 -15.44
C THR A 310 2.08 2.45 -14.85
N SER A 311 0.90 2.36 -14.24
CA SER A 311 0.10 3.48 -13.72
C SER A 311 -0.35 4.50 -14.77
N THR A 312 0.31 4.57 -15.93
CA THR A 312 0.00 5.52 -17.01
C THR A 312 -0.51 4.85 -18.28
N GLY A 313 -0.33 3.53 -18.39
CA GLY A 313 -0.58 2.77 -19.62
C GLY A 313 0.53 2.89 -20.65
N ASP A 314 1.67 3.48 -20.30
CA ASP A 314 2.86 3.53 -21.15
C ASP A 314 3.46 2.13 -21.35
N ASP A 315 4.31 1.99 -22.36
CA ASP A 315 5.11 0.77 -22.56
C ASP A 315 5.98 0.53 -21.33
N ILE A 316 5.91 -0.68 -20.78
CA ILE A 316 6.62 -1.05 -19.56
C ILE A 316 8.15 -0.87 -19.64
N HIS A 317 8.74 -0.92 -20.85
CA HIS A 317 10.18 -0.75 -21.02
C HIS A 317 10.64 0.70 -20.83
N VAL A 318 9.74 1.67 -21.08
CA VAL A 318 10.04 3.10 -20.96
C VAL A 318 9.29 3.78 -19.82
N ALA A 319 8.31 3.11 -19.22
CA ALA A 319 7.53 3.66 -18.13
C ALA A 319 8.41 3.98 -16.92
N ALA A 320 8.06 5.06 -16.21
CA ALA A 320 8.72 5.45 -14.97
C ALA A 320 8.39 4.47 -13.82
N PHE A 321 7.19 3.90 -13.81
CA PHE A 321 6.77 2.83 -12.91
C PHE A 321 6.58 1.53 -13.69
N LYS A 322 7.06 0.42 -13.14
CA LYS A 322 7.02 -0.89 -13.79
C LYS A 322 6.59 -1.96 -12.80
N SER A 323 5.54 -2.66 -13.15
CA SER A 323 5.04 -3.75 -12.31
C SER A 323 4.23 -4.76 -13.08
N TYR A 324 3.99 -5.91 -12.44
CA TYR A 324 3.09 -6.95 -12.89
C TYR A 324 2.12 -7.34 -11.78
N HIS A 325 0.84 -7.44 -12.11
CA HIS A 325 -0.14 -8.09 -11.25
C HIS A 325 -0.22 -9.58 -11.54
N THR A 326 -0.33 -10.35 -10.47
CA THR A 326 -0.63 -11.79 -10.51
C THR A 326 -1.68 -12.14 -9.47
N SER A 327 -2.09 -13.41 -9.41
CA SER A 327 -3.06 -13.88 -8.40
C SER A 327 -2.39 -14.94 -7.54
N THR A 328 -2.66 -14.88 -6.23
CA THR A 328 -2.24 -15.91 -5.28
C THR A 328 -3.17 -17.13 -5.34
N PRO A 329 -2.85 -18.25 -4.68
CA PRO A 329 -3.71 -19.44 -4.64
C PRO A 329 -5.12 -19.17 -4.11
N ASN A 330 -5.28 -18.24 -3.16
CA ASN A 330 -6.58 -17.81 -2.65
C ASN A 330 -7.17 -16.64 -3.46
N GLY A 331 -6.63 -16.34 -4.65
CA GLY A 331 -7.17 -15.36 -5.58
C GLY A 331 -6.87 -13.89 -5.22
N TYR A 332 -6.04 -13.63 -4.22
CA TYR A 332 -5.65 -12.26 -3.88
C TYR A 332 -4.81 -11.63 -4.99
N ASN A 333 -4.97 -10.33 -5.19
CA ASN A 333 -4.21 -9.59 -6.19
C ASN A 333 -2.85 -9.16 -5.63
N LEU A 334 -1.80 -9.83 -6.07
CA LEU A 334 -0.42 -9.49 -5.74
C LEU A 334 0.17 -8.66 -6.87
N GLN A 335 0.79 -7.53 -6.54
CA GLN A 335 1.57 -6.74 -7.48
C GLN A 335 3.06 -6.85 -7.16
N ILE A 336 3.87 -7.02 -8.19
CA ILE A 336 5.32 -7.14 -8.10
C ILE A 336 5.91 -5.99 -8.90
N SER A 337 6.75 -5.16 -8.27
CA SER A 337 7.30 -3.96 -8.88
C SER A 337 8.82 -3.92 -8.85
N TYR A 338 9.39 -3.00 -9.64
CA TYR A 338 10.83 -2.72 -9.64
C TYR A 338 11.25 -1.78 -8.51
N VAL A 339 10.31 -1.30 -7.70
CA VAL A 339 10.55 -0.24 -6.71
C VAL A 339 11.40 -0.74 -5.56
N THR A 340 12.48 -0.02 -5.27
CA THR A 340 13.35 -0.23 -4.11
C THR A 340 13.29 0.99 -3.19
N HIS A 341 13.80 0.85 -1.97
CA HIS A 341 13.92 1.98 -1.04
C HIS A 341 14.73 3.13 -1.65
N GLU A 342 15.86 2.79 -2.29
CA GLU A 342 16.77 3.77 -2.87
C GLU A 342 16.12 4.54 -4.01
N ASN A 343 15.49 3.85 -4.97
CA ASN A 343 14.87 4.54 -6.09
C ASN A 343 13.61 5.30 -5.68
N ARG A 344 12.91 4.84 -4.65
CA ARG A 344 11.77 5.56 -4.08
C ARG A 344 12.20 6.88 -3.42
N LEU A 345 13.29 6.88 -2.66
CA LEU A 345 13.81 8.08 -2.00
C LEU A 345 14.49 9.02 -2.98
N ALA A 346 15.27 8.49 -3.92
CA ALA A 346 15.98 9.28 -4.93
C ALA A 346 15.03 9.96 -5.91
N LEU A 347 13.92 9.29 -6.26
CA LEU A 347 12.94 9.76 -7.22
C LEU A 347 11.52 9.65 -6.65
N PRO A 348 11.15 10.49 -5.66
CA PRO A 348 9.84 10.40 -5.01
C PRO A 348 8.67 10.48 -5.98
N ASN A 349 8.87 11.04 -7.17
CA ASN A 349 7.88 11.06 -8.26
C ASN A 349 8.11 9.96 -9.32
N ALA A 350 9.08 9.08 -9.16
CA ALA A 350 9.39 8.06 -10.17
C ALA A 350 8.28 7.00 -10.28
N VAL A 351 7.57 6.74 -9.20
CA VAL A 351 6.40 5.86 -9.15
C VAL A 351 5.09 6.58 -9.44
N ARG A 352 5.13 7.89 -9.59
CA ARG A 352 3.96 8.68 -9.92
C ARG A 352 3.97 8.95 -11.41
N PRO A 353 2.83 8.85 -12.03
CA PRO A 353 2.71 9.35 -13.37
C PRO A 353 3.14 10.81 -13.36
N LYS A 354 4.17 11.16 -14.13
CA LYS A 354 4.43 12.56 -14.42
C LYS A 354 3.14 13.14 -15.00
N PRO A 355 2.68 14.32 -14.53
CA PRO A 355 1.64 15.02 -15.25
C PRO A 355 2.09 15.06 -16.71
N THR A 356 1.26 14.57 -17.63
CA THR A 356 1.47 14.75 -19.06
C THR A 356 1.22 16.22 -19.36
N ALA A 357 2.06 17.09 -18.81
CA ALA A 357 2.21 18.43 -19.31
C ALA A 357 3.28 18.34 -20.38
N GLU A 358 2.97 18.95 -21.47
CA GLU A 358 3.84 19.20 -22.58
C GLU A 358 3.84 18.11 -23.67
N LYS A 359 2.77 18.17 -24.43
CA LYS A 359 2.81 18.17 -25.88
C LYS A 359 2.21 19.46 -26.38
#